data_557fb29d2a20762fd5e2ee40cda05063
#
_entry.id   557fb29d2a20762fd5e2ee40cda05063
#
_cell.length_a   1.000
_cell.length_b   1.000
_cell.length_c   1.000
_cell.angle_alpha   90.00
_cell.angle_beta   90.00
_cell.angle_gamma   90.00
#
_symmetry.space_group_name_H-M   'P 1'
#
loop_
_entity.id
_entity.type
_entity.pdbx_description
1 polymer ?
#
loop_
_entity_poly.entity_id
_entity_poly.type
_entity_poly.pdbx_seq_one_letter_code
_entity_poly.pdbx_strand_id
1 'polypeptide(L)'
;MSAEDEARRKLEKPRCSAADVVAFVRANFTLDGGDIDDSSVVELNSYDDRNYYVRTTDGSREYTLKVHNGVESRRPALLAAQSAMMRHLDAAGVPVPVPVKTDAGKRLDAVGAKMRGVDADDVAFLRLPLPDGSDQPHRDHAVRVLTWIPGEIAERSARVVHTPKFLRDVGGFLGDVAAALVSFHHPGAERWHLWDNANVLAVRDYAEAIEDPSNRELAESVFHDFETKVMPHAATLRRGVCQNDANDQNVVVRVTKPSLAAQFFAPGRRTVDPTAEPVGLLDFGDIVYTWRVNEIAISMAYFALGKDDPVGDAGEVLAGFEATFPLTDVERRLLPTLVAARLVCSCACGAYSAAMDPDNAAYLLLTQRPGWAALRAFRDAGDDACLERWAGQAERKEETRRLLRKVKMSAQSQRIQTHVDWGR
;
A
#
# COMPACT_ATOMS: atom_id res chain seq x y z
N MET A 1 -4.49 16.00 5.96
CA MET A 1 -5.08 15.73 7.29
C MET A 1 -4.26 16.56 8.27
N SER A 2 -4.88 17.41 9.07
CA SER A 2 -4.16 18.24 10.04
C SER A 2 -3.85 17.44 11.31
N ALA A 3 -3.03 18.01 12.22
CA ALA A 3 -2.82 17.43 13.56
C ALA A 3 -4.13 17.28 14.34
N GLU A 4 -5.05 18.25 14.19
CA GLU A 4 -6.39 18.19 14.76
C GLU A 4 -7.21 17.03 14.18
N ASP A 5 -7.11 16.78 12.87
CA ASP A 5 -7.77 15.63 12.25
C ASP A 5 -7.24 14.32 12.81
N GLU A 6 -5.92 14.19 13.04
CA GLU A 6 -5.31 12.97 13.58
C GLU A 6 -5.80 12.69 15.02
N ALA A 7 -5.82 13.70 15.89
CA ALA A 7 -6.36 13.56 17.24
C ALA A 7 -7.86 13.20 17.21
N ARG A 8 -8.63 13.81 16.28
CA ARG A 8 -10.06 13.56 16.12
C ARG A 8 -10.34 12.15 15.59
N ARG A 9 -9.48 11.59 14.73
CA ARG A 9 -9.64 10.20 14.22
C ARG A 9 -9.69 9.18 15.33
N LYS A 10 -8.88 9.34 16.38
CA LYS A 10 -8.91 8.46 17.56
C LYS A 10 -10.23 8.56 18.34
N LEU A 11 -10.77 9.75 18.46
CA LEU A 11 -12.06 9.96 19.14
C LEU A 11 -13.23 9.41 18.32
N GLU A 12 -13.14 9.47 16.99
CA GLU A 12 -14.19 9.06 16.06
C GLU A 12 -13.94 7.67 15.45
N LYS A 13 -13.15 6.81 16.10
CA LYS A 13 -13.04 5.40 15.73
C LYS A 13 -14.41 4.72 15.89
N PRO A 14 -14.89 3.91 14.90
CA PRO A 14 -16.20 3.29 14.96
C PRO A 14 -16.37 2.41 16.19
N ARG A 15 -17.45 2.63 16.96
CA ARG A 15 -17.82 1.83 18.14
C ARG A 15 -19.03 0.97 17.83
N CYS A 16 -18.80 -0.16 17.18
CA CYS A 16 -19.83 -1.13 16.80
C CYS A 16 -19.33 -2.55 17.01
N SER A 17 -20.23 -3.48 17.23
CA SER A 17 -19.92 -4.90 17.20
C SER A 17 -19.95 -5.45 15.78
N ALA A 18 -19.33 -6.62 15.55
CA ALA A 18 -19.43 -7.34 14.28
C ALA A 18 -20.90 -7.61 13.91
N ALA A 19 -21.74 -7.98 14.88
CA ALA A 19 -23.15 -8.25 14.67
C ALA A 19 -23.92 -7.02 14.15
N ASP A 20 -23.62 -5.82 14.70
CA ASP A 20 -24.24 -4.57 14.25
C ASP A 20 -23.90 -4.29 12.78
N VAL A 21 -22.62 -4.49 12.41
CA VAL A 21 -22.15 -4.25 11.04
C VAL A 21 -22.75 -5.26 10.08
N VAL A 22 -22.80 -6.54 10.43
CA VAL A 22 -23.42 -7.59 9.60
C VAL A 22 -24.90 -7.31 9.39
N ALA A 23 -25.65 -6.98 10.46
CA ALA A 23 -27.06 -6.62 10.35
C ALA A 23 -27.28 -5.39 9.46
N PHE A 24 -26.42 -4.39 9.58
CA PHE A 24 -26.47 -3.20 8.73
C PHE A 24 -26.18 -3.53 7.26
N VAL A 25 -25.17 -4.38 6.98
CA VAL A 25 -24.84 -4.78 5.61
C VAL A 25 -25.99 -5.56 4.99
N ARG A 26 -26.60 -6.50 5.69
CA ARG A 26 -27.79 -7.26 5.24
C ARG A 26 -28.95 -6.34 4.85
N ALA A 27 -29.13 -5.23 5.57
CA ALA A 27 -30.21 -4.29 5.29
C ALA A 27 -29.94 -3.35 4.11
N ASN A 28 -28.69 -3.20 3.67
CA ASN A 28 -28.30 -2.18 2.70
C ASN A 28 -27.57 -2.72 1.46
N PHE A 29 -27.13 -3.98 1.47
CA PHE A 29 -26.35 -4.59 0.38
C PHE A 29 -26.89 -5.98 0.05
N THR A 30 -27.16 -6.24 -1.21
CA THR A 30 -27.35 -7.59 -1.73
C THR A 30 -26.03 -8.09 -2.28
N LEU A 31 -25.48 -9.15 -1.68
CA LEU A 31 -24.20 -9.73 -2.04
C LEU A 31 -24.37 -10.84 -3.08
N ASP A 32 -23.41 -10.96 -4.00
CA ASP A 32 -23.29 -12.15 -4.83
C ASP A 32 -22.84 -13.33 -3.95
N GLY A 33 -23.44 -14.52 -4.16
CA GLY A 33 -23.16 -15.71 -3.33
C GLY A 33 -24.08 -15.86 -2.12
N GLY A 34 -25.10 -14.99 -1.97
CA GLY A 34 -26.13 -15.09 -0.95
C GLY A 34 -25.85 -14.25 0.31
N ASP A 35 -26.38 -14.71 1.45
CA ASP A 35 -26.23 -14.00 2.73
C ASP A 35 -24.85 -14.22 3.35
N ILE A 36 -24.50 -13.45 4.38
CA ILE A 36 -23.28 -13.60 5.15
C ILE A 36 -23.38 -14.85 6.05
N ASP A 37 -22.36 -15.69 6.03
CA ASP A 37 -22.16 -16.76 7.01
C ASP A 37 -21.64 -16.17 8.32
N ASP A 38 -22.49 -16.08 9.33
CA ASP A 38 -22.15 -15.50 10.64
C ASP A 38 -20.94 -16.20 11.30
N SER A 39 -20.73 -17.48 11.02
CA SER A 39 -19.58 -18.23 11.55
C SER A 39 -18.24 -17.85 10.92
N SER A 40 -18.28 -17.16 9.78
CA SER A 40 -17.09 -16.71 9.05
C SER A 40 -16.57 -15.35 9.49
N VAL A 41 -17.33 -14.59 10.28
CA VAL A 41 -17.01 -13.20 10.61
C VAL A 41 -15.78 -13.10 11.48
N VAL A 42 -14.75 -12.42 10.96
CA VAL A 42 -13.47 -12.19 11.67
C VAL A 42 -13.12 -10.71 11.62
N GLU A 43 -12.88 -10.09 12.77
CA GLU A 43 -12.37 -8.71 12.82
C GLU A 43 -10.90 -8.68 12.39
N LEU A 44 -10.59 -7.77 11.47
CA LEU A 44 -9.23 -7.56 10.95
C LEU A 44 -8.59 -6.37 11.65
N ASN A 45 -7.25 -6.39 11.75
CA ASN A 45 -6.51 -5.27 12.29
C ASN A 45 -6.75 -4.02 11.45
N SER A 46 -6.86 -2.87 12.13
CA SER A 46 -7.05 -1.57 11.48
C SER A 46 -6.54 -0.46 12.40
N TYR A 47 -5.97 0.60 11.82
CA TYR A 47 -5.42 1.73 12.58
C TYR A 47 -6.53 2.51 13.29
N ASP A 48 -7.55 2.95 12.56
CA ASP A 48 -8.64 3.80 13.09
C ASP A 48 -10.02 3.55 12.45
N ASP A 49 -10.12 2.65 11.48
CA ASP A 49 -11.36 2.09 10.94
C ASP A 49 -11.77 0.84 11.74
N ARG A 50 -12.85 0.16 11.31
CA ARG A 50 -13.13 -1.23 11.64
C ARG A 50 -13.36 -2.03 10.39
N ASN A 51 -12.65 -3.14 10.29
CA ASN A 51 -12.72 -4.03 9.13
C ASN A 51 -13.08 -5.44 9.58
N TYR A 52 -13.95 -6.12 8.81
CA TYR A 52 -14.35 -7.49 9.07
C TYR A 52 -14.25 -8.30 7.80
N TYR A 53 -13.58 -9.45 7.87
CA TYR A 53 -13.68 -10.48 6.85
C TYR A 53 -15.00 -11.24 7.01
N VAL A 54 -15.67 -11.54 5.90
CA VAL A 54 -16.86 -12.39 5.86
C VAL A 54 -16.88 -13.24 4.60
N ARG A 55 -17.54 -14.38 4.69
CA ARG A 55 -17.83 -15.27 3.58
C ARG A 55 -19.35 -15.42 3.40
N THR A 56 -19.80 -15.67 2.17
CA THR A 56 -21.22 -15.95 1.89
C THR A 56 -21.61 -17.36 2.28
N THR A 57 -22.91 -17.57 2.53
CA THR A 57 -23.48 -18.85 2.98
C THR A 57 -23.29 -19.99 1.99
N ASP A 58 -23.20 -19.69 0.69
CA ASP A 58 -22.87 -20.68 -0.35
C ASP A 58 -21.35 -20.96 -0.45
N GLY A 59 -20.52 -20.20 0.27
CA GLY A 59 -19.06 -20.32 0.29
C GLY A 59 -18.36 -19.83 -0.98
N SER A 60 -19.08 -19.26 -1.94
CA SER A 60 -18.53 -18.89 -3.25
C SER A 60 -17.85 -17.53 -3.27
N ARG A 61 -18.16 -16.63 -2.31
CA ARG A 61 -17.66 -15.27 -2.25
C ARG A 61 -17.15 -14.89 -0.87
N GLU A 62 -16.17 -14.01 -0.87
CA GLU A 62 -15.54 -13.46 0.32
C GLU A 62 -15.51 -11.93 0.20
N TYR A 63 -15.67 -11.23 1.32
CA TYR A 63 -15.76 -9.76 1.35
C TYR A 63 -15.05 -9.19 2.57
N THR A 64 -14.67 -7.93 2.46
CA THR A 64 -14.30 -7.06 3.59
C THR A 64 -15.46 -6.08 3.84
N LEU A 65 -15.98 -6.07 5.06
CA LEU A 65 -16.90 -5.03 5.53
C LEU A 65 -16.05 -3.95 6.18
N LYS A 66 -16.02 -2.75 5.60
CA LYS A 66 -15.21 -1.61 6.10
C LYS A 66 -16.12 -0.53 6.68
N VAL A 67 -15.97 -0.25 7.96
CA VAL A 67 -16.62 0.87 8.65
C VAL A 67 -15.58 1.96 8.83
N HIS A 68 -15.73 3.05 8.08
CA HIS A 68 -14.78 4.14 8.05
C HIS A 68 -14.81 4.97 9.33
N ASN A 69 -13.67 5.52 9.68
CA ASN A 69 -13.55 6.53 10.71
C ASN A 69 -14.49 7.72 10.46
N GLY A 70 -14.99 8.36 11.52
CA GLY A 70 -15.93 9.47 11.41
C GLY A 70 -15.35 10.69 10.68
N VAL A 71 -14.04 10.94 10.80
CA VAL A 71 -13.36 12.03 10.07
C VAL A 71 -13.42 11.79 8.57
N GLU A 72 -13.11 10.56 8.12
CA GLU A 72 -13.14 10.20 6.70
C GLU A 72 -14.56 10.14 6.17
N SER A 73 -15.50 9.67 6.98
CA SER A 73 -16.92 9.56 6.62
C SER A 73 -17.56 10.91 6.26
N ARG A 74 -16.99 12.04 6.73
CA ARG A 74 -17.42 13.39 6.35
C ARG A 74 -16.80 13.90 5.04
N ARG A 75 -16.00 13.09 4.36
CA ARG A 75 -15.32 13.46 3.11
C ARG A 75 -15.85 12.65 1.92
N PRO A 76 -17.11 12.89 1.50
CA PRO A 76 -17.75 12.09 0.45
C PRO A 76 -16.96 12.08 -0.86
N ALA A 77 -16.34 13.22 -1.24
CA ALA A 77 -15.50 13.30 -2.43
C ALA A 77 -14.26 12.39 -2.34
N LEU A 78 -13.67 12.21 -1.13
CA LEU A 78 -12.57 11.29 -0.92
C LEU A 78 -13.05 9.83 -1.04
N LEU A 79 -14.17 9.47 -0.43
CA LEU A 79 -14.74 8.13 -0.54
C LEU A 79 -15.06 7.79 -2.00
N ALA A 80 -15.61 8.75 -2.77
CA ALA A 80 -15.87 8.58 -4.20
C ALA A 80 -14.56 8.39 -4.98
N ALA A 81 -13.50 9.16 -4.65
CA ALA A 81 -12.20 9.01 -5.28
C ALA A 81 -11.56 7.64 -5.02
N GLN A 82 -11.66 7.12 -3.80
CA GLN A 82 -11.18 5.78 -3.44
C GLN A 82 -11.92 4.71 -4.27
N SER A 83 -13.25 4.77 -4.34
CA SER A 83 -14.06 3.83 -5.12
C SER A 83 -13.75 3.92 -6.62
N ALA A 84 -13.61 5.13 -7.15
CA ALA A 84 -13.26 5.35 -8.55
C ALA A 84 -11.86 4.80 -8.89
N MET A 85 -10.88 4.98 -8.00
CA MET A 85 -9.53 4.46 -8.18
C MET A 85 -9.50 2.94 -8.17
N MET A 86 -10.19 2.28 -7.22
CA MET A 86 -10.29 0.82 -7.19
C MET A 86 -10.92 0.27 -8.47
N ARG A 87 -12.04 0.85 -8.95
CA ARG A 87 -12.66 0.45 -10.21
C ARG A 87 -11.78 0.70 -11.44
N HIS A 88 -11.02 1.80 -11.44
CA HIS A 88 -10.08 2.11 -12.52
C HIS A 88 -8.95 1.10 -12.61
N LEU A 89 -8.36 0.74 -11.48
CA LEU A 89 -7.30 -0.26 -11.40
C LEU A 89 -7.81 -1.66 -11.76
N ASP A 90 -8.98 -2.07 -11.28
CA ASP A 90 -9.62 -3.33 -11.65
C ASP A 90 -9.87 -3.41 -13.16
N ALA A 91 -10.40 -2.35 -13.77
CA ALA A 91 -10.61 -2.26 -15.21
C ALA A 91 -9.29 -2.31 -16.01
N ALA A 92 -8.19 -1.86 -15.42
CA ALA A 92 -6.85 -1.97 -15.99
C ALA A 92 -6.20 -3.36 -15.78
N GLY A 93 -6.89 -4.28 -15.10
CA GLY A 93 -6.39 -5.63 -14.79
C GLY A 93 -5.45 -5.70 -13.58
N VAL A 94 -5.38 -4.66 -12.77
CA VAL A 94 -4.67 -4.66 -11.49
C VAL A 94 -5.60 -5.18 -10.41
N PRO A 95 -5.29 -6.29 -9.74
CA PRO A 95 -6.17 -6.84 -8.71
C PRO A 95 -6.21 -5.92 -7.48
N VAL A 96 -7.41 -5.43 -7.19
CA VAL A 96 -7.73 -4.57 -6.03
C VAL A 96 -9.09 -4.95 -5.47
N PRO A 97 -9.40 -4.62 -4.21
CA PRO A 97 -10.76 -4.76 -3.71
C PRO A 97 -11.72 -3.91 -4.52
N VAL A 98 -12.83 -4.48 -4.99
CA VAL A 98 -13.84 -3.74 -5.76
C VAL A 98 -15.04 -3.44 -4.86
N PRO A 99 -15.48 -2.16 -4.80
CA PRO A 99 -16.64 -1.79 -3.99
C PRO A 99 -17.93 -2.39 -4.54
N VAL A 100 -18.72 -3.03 -3.66
CA VAL A 100 -20.05 -3.54 -3.94
C VAL A 100 -21.05 -2.40 -3.86
N LYS A 101 -21.96 -2.30 -4.83
CA LYS A 101 -23.01 -1.29 -4.81
C LYS A 101 -24.04 -1.56 -3.71
N THR A 102 -24.48 -0.48 -3.06
CA THR A 102 -25.64 -0.56 -2.15
C THR A 102 -26.91 -0.86 -2.91
N ASP A 103 -27.93 -1.42 -2.24
CA ASP A 103 -29.23 -1.64 -2.86
C ASP A 103 -29.96 -0.33 -3.22
N ALA A 104 -29.68 0.73 -2.48
CA ALA A 104 -30.10 2.08 -2.83
C ALA A 104 -29.34 2.61 -4.05
N GLY A 105 -28.04 2.36 -4.15
CA GLY A 105 -27.18 2.74 -5.29
C GLY A 105 -27.60 2.05 -6.59
N LYS A 106 -28.02 0.79 -6.51
CA LYS A 106 -28.57 0.05 -7.66
C LYS A 106 -29.87 0.66 -8.20
N ARG A 107 -30.61 1.41 -7.36
CA ARG A 107 -31.90 2.04 -7.68
C ARG A 107 -31.82 3.54 -7.92
N LEU A 108 -30.71 4.20 -7.55
CA LEU A 108 -30.53 5.62 -7.79
C LEU A 108 -30.18 5.86 -9.25
N ASP A 109 -30.99 6.67 -9.92
CA ASP A 109 -30.60 7.27 -11.18
C ASP A 109 -29.44 8.28 -10.96
N ALA A 110 -28.77 8.61 -12.06
CA ALA A 110 -27.60 9.52 -12.03
C ALA A 110 -27.92 10.91 -11.43
N VAL A 111 -29.20 11.30 -11.33
CA VAL A 111 -29.66 12.59 -10.78
C VAL A 111 -29.69 12.53 -9.25
N GLY A 112 -30.11 11.43 -8.66
CA GLY A 112 -30.12 11.25 -7.20
C GLY A 112 -28.73 11.19 -6.58
N ALA A 113 -27.74 10.62 -7.26
CA ALA A 113 -26.35 10.61 -6.85
C ALA A 113 -25.70 12.00 -6.86
N LYS A 114 -25.94 12.81 -7.91
CA LYS A 114 -25.45 14.18 -8.03
C LYS A 114 -25.99 15.13 -6.97
N MET A 115 -27.26 14.97 -6.57
CA MET A 115 -27.86 15.86 -5.56
C MET A 115 -27.27 15.70 -4.16
N ARG A 116 -26.61 14.56 -3.85
CA ARG A 116 -25.94 14.33 -2.55
C ARG A 116 -24.46 14.64 -2.58
N GLY A 117 -23.88 15.03 -3.72
CA GLY A 117 -22.45 15.27 -3.88
C GLY A 117 -21.58 14.03 -3.70
N VAL A 118 -22.19 12.84 -3.76
CA VAL A 118 -21.55 11.54 -3.61
C VAL A 118 -21.86 10.74 -4.87
N ASP A 119 -20.88 10.58 -5.74
CA ASP A 119 -20.94 9.58 -6.82
C ASP A 119 -20.79 8.14 -6.27
N ALA A 120 -21.01 7.96 -4.97
CA ALA A 120 -20.79 6.71 -4.28
C ALA A 120 -22.13 5.93 -4.20
N ASP A 121 -22.38 5.16 -5.24
CA ASP A 121 -23.42 4.13 -5.25
C ASP A 121 -23.05 2.89 -4.40
N ASP A 122 -21.92 2.94 -3.69
CA ASP A 122 -21.31 1.87 -2.91
C ASP A 122 -21.06 2.23 -1.44
N VAL A 123 -21.61 3.34 -0.95
CA VAL A 123 -21.49 3.76 0.45
C VAL A 123 -22.84 3.86 1.11
N ALA A 124 -23.00 3.25 2.27
CA ALA A 124 -24.11 3.46 3.19
C ALA A 124 -23.61 4.06 4.50
N PHE A 125 -24.48 4.70 5.28
CA PHE A 125 -24.07 5.37 6.52
C PHE A 125 -24.71 4.73 7.74
N LEU A 126 -23.87 4.26 8.68
CA LEU A 126 -24.24 3.69 9.97
C LEU A 126 -24.05 4.74 11.06
N ARG A 127 -25.12 5.04 11.80
CA ARG A 127 -25.06 6.00 12.91
C ARG A 127 -24.59 5.32 14.18
N LEU A 128 -23.44 5.74 14.68
CA LEU A 128 -22.80 5.17 15.86
C LEU A 128 -22.63 6.21 16.99
N PRO A 129 -22.62 5.78 18.27
CA PRO A 129 -22.34 6.67 19.38
C PRO A 129 -20.88 7.11 19.37
N LEU A 130 -20.63 8.36 19.80
CA LEU A 130 -19.31 8.88 20.09
C LEU A 130 -18.98 8.75 21.60
N PRO A 131 -17.69 8.87 21.99
CA PRO A 131 -17.30 8.94 23.39
C PRO A 131 -17.99 10.09 24.14
N ASP A 132 -18.18 9.91 25.44
CA ASP A 132 -18.64 10.98 26.36
C ASP A 132 -17.68 12.18 26.24
N GLY A 133 -18.26 13.38 26.24
CA GLY A 133 -17.51 14.64 26.06
C GLY A 133 -17.23 15.04 24.61
N SER A 134 -17.69 14.26 23.63
CA SER A 134 -17.64 14.63 22.21
C SER A 134 -18.58 15.80 21.91
N ASP A 135 -18.31 16.52 20.81
CA ASP A 135 -19.12 17.62 20.29
C ASP A 135 -20.56 17.23 19.94
N GLN A 136 -20.78 15.95 19.65
CA GLN A 136 -22.07 15.35 19.34
C GLN A 136 -22.19 13.94 19.95
N PRO A 137 -23.42 13.50 20.29
CA PRO A 137 -23.60 12.16 20.88
C PRO A 137 -23.43 11.01 19.89
N HIS A 138 -23.58 11.27 18.60
CA HIS A 138 -23.50 10.25 17.53
C HIS A 138 -22.81 10.81 16.30
N ARG A 139 -22.27 9.89 15.48
CA ARG A 139 -21.67 10.18 14.18
C ARG A 139 -22.17 9.19 13.14
N ASP A 140 -22.35 9.66 11.90
CA ASP A 140 -22.62 8.80 10.77
C ASP A 140 -21.28 8.31 10.20
N HIS A 141 -21.08 7.00 10.22
CA HIS A 141 -19.90 6.32 9.69
C HIS A 141 -20.21 5.70 8.35
N ALA A 142 -19.37 5.96 7.37
CA ALA A 142 -19.49 5.33 6.05
C ALA A 142 -19.17 3.84 6.15
N VAL A 143 -20.03 3.02 5.57
CA VAL A 143 -19.83 1.57 5.47
C VAL A 143 -19.75 1.19 4.01
N ARG A 144 -18.72 0.41 3.67
CA ARG A 144 -18.53 -0.19 2.36
C ARG A 144 -18.33 -1.69 2.47
N VAL A 145 -18.78 -2.39 1.44
CA VAL A 145 -18.46 -3.80 1.21
C VAL A 145 -17.49 -3.86 0.04
N LEU A 146 -16.37 -4.52 0.24
CA LEU A 146 -15.29 -4.66 -0.74
C LEU A 146 -15.08 -6.13 -1.05
N THR A 147 -14.84 -6.50 -2.30
CA THR A 147 -14.45 -7.87 -2.64
C THR A 147 -13.13 -8.23 -1.97
N TRP A 148 -12.98 -9.48 -1.55
CA TRP A 148 -11.78 -10.00 -0.94
C TRP A 148 -10.75 -10.39 -2.00
N ILE A 149 -9.47 -10.12 -1.74
CA ILE A 149 -8.36 -10.62 -2.55
C ILE A 149 -7.73 -11.80 -1.82
N PRO A 150 -7.81 -13.02 -2.36
CA PRO A 150 -7.24 -14.19 -1.74
C PRO A 150 -5.71 -14.14 -1.70
N GLY A 151 -5.13 -14.30 -0.51
CA GLY A 151 -3.68 -14.28 -0.32
C GLY A 151 -3.29 -13.98 1.11
N GLU A 152 -2.02 -13.66 1.29
CA GLU A 152 -1.41 -13.22 2.54
C GLU A 152 -0.82 -11.83 2.31
N ILE A 153 -0.65 -11.04 3.35
CA ILE A 153 0.07 -9.75 3.24
C ILE A 153 1.56 -10.00 2.97
N ALA A 154 2.20 -9.10 2.27
CA ALA A 154 3.61 -9.21 1.88
C ALA A 154 4.58 -9.04 3.05
N GLU A 155 4.10 -8.77 4.25
CA GLU A 155 4.91 -8.65 5.45
C GLU A 155 5.82 -9.89 5.64
N ARG A 156 7.08 -9.66 5.97
CA ARG A 156 8.07 -10.72 6.14
C ARG A 156 7.65 -11.70 7.25
N SER A 157 7.57 -12.97 6.89
CA SER A 157 7.21 -14.06 7.79
C SER A 157 7.97 -15.33 7.42
N ALA A 158 7.75 -16.42 8.16
CA ALA A 158 8.28 -17.73 7.78
C ALA A 158 7.72 -18.27 6.44
N ARG A 159 6.60 -17.72 5.99
CA ARG A 159 5.93 -18.09 4.72
C ARG A 159 6.22 -17.12 3.58
N VAL A 160 6.40 -15.84 3.88
CA VAL A 160 6.72 -14.78 2.92
C VAL A 160 8.17 -14.35 3.11
N VAL A 161 9.05 -14.87 2.27
CA VAL A 161 10.48 -14.59 2.32
C VAL A 161 10.83 -13.52 1.28
N HIS A 162 11.41 -12.42 1.75
CA HIS A 162 11.82 -11.32 0.88
C HIS A 162 13.15 -11.62 0.18
N THR A 163 13.07 -12.41 -0.88
CA THR A 163 14.23 -12.62 -1.76
C THR A 163 14.40 -11.46 -2.74
N PRO A 164 15.60 -11.26 -3.34
CA PRO A 164 15.78 -10.24 -4.38
C PRO A 164 14.80 -10.38 -5.55
N LYS A 165 14.42 -11.60 -5.90
CA LYS A 165 13.38 -11.85 -6.93
C LYS A 165 12.02 -11.34 -6.47
N PHE A 166 11.62 -11.68 -5.24
CA PHE A 166 10.34 -11.24 -4.66
C PHE A 166 10.24 -9.72 -4.62
N LEU A 167 11.30 -9.04 -4.14
CA LEU A 167 11.33 -7.58 -4.07
C LEU A 167 11.20 -6.94 -5.46
N ARG A 168 11.84 -7.53 -6.48
CA ARG A 168 11.66 -7.09 -7.88
C ARG A 168 10.25 -7.33 -8.41
N ASP A 169 9.63 -8.44 -8.04
CA ASP A 169 8.26 -8.74 -8.47
C ASP A 169 7.27 -7.76 -7.82
N VAL A 170 7.45 -7.42 -6.54
CA VAL A 170 6.71 -6.35 -5.87
C VAL A 170 6.91 -5.02 -6.59
N GLY A 171 8.14 -4.62 -6.85
CA GLY A 171 8.43 -3.39 -7.60
C GLY A 171 7.76 -3.37 -8.98
N GLY A 172 7.81 -4.48 -9.71
CA GLY A 172 7.14 -4.61 -11.02
C GLY A 172 5.63 -4.43 -10.94
N PHE A 173 4.99 -5.09 -9.98
CA PHE A 173 3.57 -4.95 -9.71
C PHE A 173 3.18 -3.50 -9.39
N LEU A 174 3.95 -2.83 -8.52
CA LEU A 174 3.71 -1.41 -8.19
C LEU A 174 3.99 -0.47 -9.37
N GLY A 175 4.94 -0.83 -10.25
CA GLY A 175 5.16 -0.13 -11.51
C GLY A 175 3.95 -0.23 -12.44
N ASP A 176 3.30 -1.39 -12.52
CA ASP A 176 2.05 -1.59 -13.28
C ASP A 176 0.90 -0.75 -12.69
N VAL A 177 0.78 -0.69 -11.35
CA VAL A 177 -0.17 0.20 -10.66
C VAL A 177 0.08 1.65 -11.04
N ALA A 178 1.33 2.14 -10.93
CA ALA A 178 1.70 3.50 -11.26
C ALA A 178 1.42 3.83 -12.74
N ALA A 179 1.67 2.89 -13.65
CA ALA A 179 1.38 3.05 -15.07
C ALA A 179 -0.12 3.14 -15.34
N ALA A 180 -0.94 2.30 -14.70
CA ALA A 180 -2.40 2.35 -14.80
C ALA A 180 -2.95 3.69 -14.31
N LEU A 181 -2.37 4.25 -13.23
CA LEU A 181 -2.79 5.52 -12.65
C LEU A 181 -2.36 6.77 -13.45
N VAL A 182 -1.59 6.62 -14.54
CA VAL A 182 -1.20 7.79 -15.37
C VAL A 182 -2.41 8.55 -15.91
N SER A 183 -3.45 7.83 -16.32
CA SER A 183 -4.68 8.40 -16.88
C SER A 183 -5.77 8.66 -15.82
N PHE A 184 -5.53 8.28 -14.56
CA PHE A 184 -6.52 8.46 -13.49
C PHE A 184 -6.44 9.87 -12.91
N HIS A 185 -7.60 10.50 -12.76
CA HIS A 185 -7.76 11.78 -12.06
C HIS A 185 -9.12 11.81 -11.36
N HIS A 186 -9.16 12.32 -10.14
CA HIS A 186 -10.40 12.53 -9.40
C HIS A 186 -10.23 13.71 -8.42
N PRO A 187 -11.15 14.71 -8.42
CA PRO A 187 -11.01 15.90 -7.57
C PRO A 187 -10.96 15.58 -6.06
N GLY A 188 -11.57 14.48 -5.61
CA GLY A 188 -11.51 14.05 -4.22
C GLY A 188 -10.12 13.61 -3.74
N ALA A 189 -9.18 13.37 -4.67
CA ALA A 189 -7.77 13.10 -4.35
C ALA A 189 -6.93 14.39 -4.25
N GLU A 190 -7.46 15.54 -4.68
CA GLU A 190 -6.81 16.85 -4.55
C GLU A 190 -6.96 17.35 -3.11
N ARG A 191 -6.20 16.81 -2.20
CA ARG A 191 -6.26 17.13 -0.77
C ARG A 191 -4.86 17.32 -0.19
N TRP A 192 -4.75 18.06 0.90
CA TRP A 192 -3.59 18.01 1.77
C TRP A 192 -3.64 16.75 2.62
N HIS A 193 -2.52 16.04 2.73
CA HIS A 193 -2.43 14.82 3.52
C HIS A 193 -1.08 14.77 4.26
N LEU A 194 -1.11 14.49 5.56
CA LEU A 194 0.09 14.46 6.41
C LEU A 194 1.09 13.40 5.95
N TRP A 195 0.58 12.22 5.52
CA TRP A 195 1.40 11.10 5.06
C TRP A 195 1.87 11.23 3.60
N ASP A 196 1.57 12.34 2.93
CA ASP A 196 2.16 12.65 1.63
C ASP A 196 3.60 13.15 1.82
N ASN A 197 4.57 12.47 1.22
CA ASN A 197 5.97 12.90 1.27
C ASN A 197 6.17 14.35 0.83
N ALA A 198 5.33 14.89 -0.06
CA ALA A 198 5.39 16.29 -0.44
C ALA A 198 5.16 17.25 0.76
N ASN A 199 4.57 16.77 1.83
CA ASN A 199 4.25 17.52 3.04
C ASN A 199 5.15 17.14 4.24
N VAL A 200 6.22 16.39 4.03
CA VAL A 200 7.06 15.86 5.13
C VAL A 200 7.59 16.93 6.07
N LEU A 201 7.78 18.17 5.60
CA LEU A 201 8.21 19.28 6.46
C LEU A 201 7.19 19.64 7.54
N ALA A 202 5.90 19.36 7.32
CA ALA A 202 4.87 19.51 8.34
C ALA A 202 4.97 18.44 9.45
N VAL A 203 5.75 17.38 9.24
CA VAL A 203 6.01 16.34 10.24
C VAL A 203 7.08 16.78 11.25
N ARG A 204 7.80 17.88 11.00
CA ARG A 204 8.84 18.40 11.90
C ARG A 204 8.31 18.65 13.32
N ASP A 205 7.10 19.19 13.45
CA ASP A 205 6.46 19.42 14.74
C ASP A 205 6.20 18.12 15.53
N TYR A 206 5.97 17.01 14.82
CA TYR A 206 5.78 15.68 15.40
C TYR A 206 7.10 15.05 15.87
N ALA A 207 8.23 15.48 15.29
CA ALA A 207 9.55 15.00 15.68
C ALA A 207 9.95 15.41 17.11
N GLU A 208 9.26 16.39 17.73
CA GLU A 208 9.43 16.72 19.14
C GLU A 208 9.10 15.54 20.07
N ALA A 209 8.20 14.63 19.67
CA ALA A 209 7.85 13.43 20.41
C ALA A 209 8.91 12.31 20.32
N ILE A 210 9.95 12.47 19.50
CA ILE A 210 11.07 11.51 19.42
C ILE A 210 11.93 11.66 20.67
N GLU A 211 11.93 10.66 21.55
CA GLU A 211 12.65 10.73 22.84
C GLU A 211 14.18 10.70 22.69
N ASP A 212 14.70 9.85 21.79
CA ASP A 212 16.14 9.70 21.56
C ASP A 212 16.71 10.93 20.83
N PRO A 213 17.64 11.69 21.45
CA PRO A 213 18.23 12.87 20.81
C PRO A 213 18.95 12.57 19.50
N SER A 214 19.59 11.40 19.38
CA SER A 214 20.31 10.99 18.16
C SER A 214 19.33 10.72 17.01
N ASN A 215 18.15 10.14 17.30
CA ASN A 215 17.08 9.98 16.32
C ASN A 215 16.47 11.32 15.92
N ARG A 216 16.34 12.24 16.86
CA ARG A 216 15.83 13.60 16.57
C ARG A 216 16.80 14.38 15.68
N GLU A 217 18.10 14.34 15.96
CA GLU A 217 19.13 14.94 15.12
C GLU A 217 19.14 14.34 13.71
N LEU A 218 18.99 13.02 13.62
CA LEU A 218 18.88 12.30 12.36
C LEU A 218 17.63 12.75 11.55
N ALA A 219 16.48 12.90 12.21
CA ALA A 219 15.27 13.41 11.58
C ALA A 219 15.45 14.83 11.05
N GLU A 220 16.04 15.74 11.85
CA GLU A 220 16.35 17.10 11.42
C GLU A 220 17.29 17.14 10.22
N SER A 221 18.27 16.26 10.15
CA SER A 221 19.16 16.17 8.99
C SER A 221 18.40 15.80 7.70
N VAL A 222 17.36 14.97 7.80
CA VAL A 222 16.50 14.60 6.65
C VAL A 222 15.58 15.75 6.25
N PHE A 223 14.99 16.47 7.20
CA PHE A 223 14.19 17.66 6.89
C PHE A 223 15.02 18.73 6.19
N HIS A 224 16.26 18.96 6.65
CA HIS A 224 17.19 19.87 6.00
C HIS A 224 17.53 19.44 4.57
N ASP A 225 17.85 18.16 4.36
CA ASP A 225 18.09 17.63 3.01
C ASP A 225 16.86 17.74 2.11
N PHE A 226 15.68 17.52 2.65
CA PHE A 226 14.44 17.68 1.89
C PHE A 226 14.24 19.14 1.46
N GLU A 227 14.43 20.10 2.37
CA GLU A 227 14.36 21.54 2.06
C GLU A 227 15.36 21.96 0.99
N THR A 228 16.60 21.47 1.08
CA THR A 228 17.71 21.93 0.23
C THR A 228 17.87 21.16 -1.08
N LYS A 229 17.51 19.87 -1.10
CA LYS A 229 17.67 19.01 -2.28
C LYS A 229 16.37 18.79 -3.03
N VAL A 230 15.23 18.55 -2.34
CA VAL A 230 13.96 18.18 -2.98
C VAL A 230 13.13 19.40 -3.36
N MET A 231 12.93 20.34 -2.42
CA MET A 231 12.05 21.49 -2.64
C MET A 231 12.41 22.36 -3.84
N PRO A 232 13.71 22.61 -4.17
CA PRO A 232 14.08 23.33 -5.38
C PRO A 232 13.62 22.68 -6.69
N HIS A 233 13.35 21.37 -6.67
CA HIS A 233 12.90 20.59 -7.82
C HIS A 233 11.41 20.24 -7.80
N ALA A 234 10.67 20.62 -6.76
CA ALA A 234 9.26 20.23 -6.54
C ALA A 234 8.35 20.52 -7.76
N ALA A 235 8.56 21.62 -8.45
CA ALA A 235 7.78 22.02 -9.63
C ALA A 235 8.09 21.18 -10.89
N THR A 236 9.21 20.44 -10.90
CA THR A 236 9.63 19.62 -12.06
C THR A 236 9.25 18.15 -11.91
N LEU A 237 8.82 17.72 -10.72
CA LEU A 237 8.39 16.36 -10.45
C LEU A 237 7.03 16.07 -11.10
N ARG A 238 6.90 14.92 -11.74
CA ARG A 238 5.64 14.48 -12.35
C ARG A 238 4.57 14.27 -11.28
N ARG A 239 3.39 14.82 -11.52
CA ARG A 239 2.26 14.72 -10.58
C ARG A 239 1.17 13.81 -11.10
N GLY A 240 0.40 13.26 -10.18
CA GLY A 240 -0.79 12.45 -10.45
C GLY A 240 -1.39 11.91 -9.16
N VAL A 241 -2.48 11.18 -9.30
CA VAL A 241 -3.06 10.47 -8.14
C VAL A 241 -2.19 9.26 -7.84
N CYS A 242 -1.84 9.11 -6.56
CA CYS A 242 -1.07 8.02 -5.99
C CYS A 242 -1.90 7.29 -4.94
N GLN A 243 -1.65 5.97 -4.76
CA GLN A 243 -2.22 5.19 -3.64
C GLN A 243 -1.58 5.65 -2.32
N ASN A 244 -0.29 6.01 -2.38
CA ASN A 244 0.46 6.72 -1.34
C ASN A 244 0.73 5.93 -0.04
N ASP A 245 0.44 4.62 -0.02
CA ASP A 245 0.73 3.74 1.13
C ASP A 245 1.00 2.28 0.70
N ALA A 246 1.69 2.07 -0.42
CA ALA A 246 2.04 0.75 -0.93
C ALA A 246 3.17 0.10 -0.10
N ASN A 247 2.87 -0.22 1.15
CA ASN A 247 3.73 -0.90 2.10
C ASN A 247 3.52 -2.43 2.08
N ASP A 248 4.28 -3.17 2.87
CA ASP A 248 4.25 -4.62 2.94
C ASP A 248 2.98 -5.21 3.58
N GLN A 249 2.19 -4.41 4.30
CA GLN A 249 0.88 -4.81 4.82
C GLN A 249 -0.26 -4.55 3.82
N ASN A 250 -0.03 -3.70 2.82
CA ASN A 250 -1.03 -3.36 1.79
C ASN A 250 -0.82 -4.11 0.47
N VAL A 251 0.30 -4.82 0.29
CA VAL A 251 0.51 -5.71 -0.86
C VAL A 251 0.08 -7.12 -0.49
N VAL A 252 -0.84 -7.70 -1.27
CA VAL A 252 -1.27 -9.11 -1.12
C VAL A 252 -0.40 -9.99 -1.99
N VAL A 253 0.01 -11.14 -1.45
CA VAL A 253 0.85 -12.13 -2.11
C VAL A 253 0.19 -13.51 -2.14
N ARG A 254 0.41 -14.24 -3.22
CA ARG A 254 0.11 -15.68 -3.29
C ARG A 254 1.37 -16.44 -2.91
N VAL A 255 1.29 -17.23 -1.85
CA VAL A 255 2.38 -18.10 -1.41
C VAL A 255 2.22 -19.48 -2.07
N THR A 256 3.19 -19.87 -2.88
CA THR A 256 3.22 -21.19 -3.49
C THR A 256 4.18 -22.09 -2.72
N LYS A 257 3.67 -23.17 -2.14
CA LYS A 257 4.52 -24.18 -1.50
C LYS A 257 5.36 -24.88 -2.58
N PRO A 258 6.65 -25.18 -2.31
CA PRO A 258 7.47 -25.98 -3.23
C PRO A 258 6.78 -27.32 -3.47
N SER A 259 6.69 -27.76 -4.72
CA SER A 259 6.15 -29.08 -5.03
C SER A 259 7.01 -30.16 -4.34
N LEU A 260 6.38 -31.26 -3.88
CA LEU A 260 7.10 -32.41 -3.33
C LEU A 260 8.19 -32.89 -4.30
N ALA A 261 7.94 -32.83 -5.63
CA ALA A 261 8.92 -33.15 -6.64
C ALA A 261 10.17 -32.25 -6.59
N ALA A 262 10.02 -30.94 -6.39
CA ALA A 262 11.14 -30.02 -6.24
C ALA A 262 11.98 -30.31 -4.99
N GLN A 263 11.37 -30.83 -3.92
CA GLN A 263 12.07 -31.25 -2.70
C GLN A 263 12.84 -32.53 -2.90
N PHE A 264 12.37 -33.47 -3.72
CA PHE A 264 13.01 -34.76 -3.99
C PHE A 264 14.16 -34.70 -5.00
N PHE A 265 14.11 -33.77 -5.98
CA PHE A 265 15.10 -33.66 -7.04
C PHE A 265 16.25 -32.69 -6.79
N ALA A 266 16.37 -32.13 -5.57
CA ALA A 266 17.50 -31.30 -5.15
C ALA A 266 18.28 -31.94 -3.98
N PRO A 267 18.98 -33.09 -4.18
CA PRO A 267 19.76 -33.72 -3.11
C PRO A 267 20.90 -32.76 -2.72
N GLY A 268 20.92 -32.36 -1.44
CA GLY A 268 21.97 -31.54 -0.84
C GLY A 268 21.69 -30.04 -0.78
N ARG A 269 20.52 -29.56 -1.22
CA ARG A 269 20.07 -28.18 -0.95
C ARG A 269 19.12 -28.16 0.26
N ARG A 270 19.30 -27.14 1.12
CA ARG A 270 18.33 -26.74 2.14
C ARG A 270 16.94 -26.64 1.51
N THR A 271 15.91 -26.88 2.31
CA THR A 271 14.49 -26.75 1.93
C THR A 271 14.28 -25.60 0.94
N VAL A 272 13.64 -25.90 -0.21
CA VAL A 272 13.29 -24.87 -1.20
C VAL A 272 12.33 -23.92 -0.51
N ASP A 273 12.72 -22.64 -0.40
CA ASP A 273 11.88 -21.63 0.23
C ASP A 273 10.56 -21.47 -0.53
N PRO A 274 9.43 -21.21 0.16
CA PRO A 274 8.19 -20.89 -0.50
C PRO A 274 8.39 -19.68 -1.40
N THR A 275 7.82 -19.69 -2.60
CA THR A 275 7.80 -18.53 -3.49
C THR A 275 6.55 -17.72 -3.22
N ALA A 276 6.69 -16.41 -3.09
CA ALA A 276 5.59 -15.46 -2.99
C ALA A 276 5.54 -14.59 -4.25
N GLU A 277 4.34 -14.34 -4.75
CA GLU A 277 4.08 -13.46 -5.90
C GLU A 277 3.07 -12.40 -5.50
N PRO A 278 3.29 -11.09 -5.80
CA PRO A 278 2.28 -10.06 -5.58
C PRO A 278 1.05 -10.33 -6.44
N VAL A 279 -0.13 -10.28 -5.82
CA VAL A 279 -1.41 -10.59 -6.46
C VAL A 279 -2.49 -9.58 -6.14
N GLY A 280 -2.17 -8.49 -5.44
CA GLY A 280 -3.13 -7.43 -5.19
C GLY A 280 -2.60 -6.30 -4.33
N LEU A 281 -3.33 -5.17 -4.33
CA LEU A 281 -3.06 -3.99 -3.54
C LEU A 281 -4.29 -3.64 -2.70
N LEU A 282 -4.09 -3.39 -1.42
CA LEU A 282 -5.11 -3.01 -0.44
C LEU A 282 -4.98 -1.54 -0.06
N ASP A 283 -5.93 -1.11 0.71
CA ASP A 283 -6.08 0.17 1.38
C ASP A 283 -5.86 1.41 0.50
N PHE A 284 -6.97 2.07 0.23
CA PHE A 284 -7.03 3.28 -0.58
C PHE A 284 -7.35 4.53 0.26
N GLY A 285 -7.11 4.46 1.58
CA GLY A 285 -7.35 5.56 2.53
C GLY A 285 -6.46 6.78 2.25
N ASP A 286 -5.23 6.52 1.83
CA ASP A 286 -4.18 7.54 1.70
C ASP A 286 -4.05 8.14 0.30
N ILE A 287 -4.99 7.83 -0.62
CA ILE A 287 -4.93 8.37 -1.98
C ILE A 287 -4.84 9.90 -1.98
N VAL A 288 -3.94 10.40 -2.80
CA VAL A 288 -3.66 11.84 -2.90
C VAL A 288 -3.09 12.20 -4.27
N TYR A 289 -3.37 13.41 -4.75
CA TYR A 289 -2.74 13.97 -5.95
C TYR A 289 -1.40 14.61 -5.58
N THR A 290 -0.30 13.89 -5.86
CA THR A 290 1.04 14.26 -5.42
C THR A 290 2.12 13.94 -6.47
N TRP A 291 3.39 13.91 -6.06
CA TRP A 291 4.51 13.49 -6.90
C TRP A 291 4.46 11.99 -7.12
N ARG A 292 4.47 11.54 -8.39
CA ARG A 292 4.38 10.11 -8.74
C ARG A 292 5.54 9.28 -8.21
N VAL A 293 6.71 9.89 -8.03
CA VAL A 293 7.88 9.23 -7.43
C VAL A 293 7.67 8.81 -5.97
N ASN A 294 6.66 9.38 -5.28
CA ASN A 294 6.34 8.99 -3.91
C ASN A 294 5.86 7.53 -3.82
N GLU A 295 5.17 6.99 -4.83
CA GLU A 295 4.75 5.58 -4.83
C GLU A 295 5.94 4.65 -4.57
N ILE A 296 6.98 4.79 -5.37
CA ILE A 296 8.15 3.92 -5.23
C ILE A 296 8.98 4.28 -3.99
N ALA A 297 9.12 5.56 -3.63
CA ALA A 297 9.86 5.98 -2.45
C ALA A 297 9.27 5.39 -1.15
N ILE A 298 7.94 5.37 -1.03
CA ILE A 298 7.21 4.77 0.09
C ILE A 298 7.46 3.27 0.16
N SER A 299 7.30 2.57 -0.96
CA SER A 299 7.51 1.13 -1.00
C SER A 299 8.95 0.74 -0.67
N MET A 300 9.94 1.47 -1.23
CA MET A 300 11.35 1.27 -0.91
C MET A 300 11.62 1.42 0.59
N ALA A 301 11.02 2.43 1.23
CA ALA A 301 11.17 2.68 2.66
C ALA A 301 10.64 1.50 3.51
N TYR A 302 9.45 1.02 3.22
CA TYR A 302 8.84 -0.06 4.02
C TYR A 302 9.43 -1.44 3.72
N PHE A 303 9.72 -1.76 2.46
CA PHE A 303 10.39 -3.03 2.13
C PHE A 303 11.86 -3.09 2.55
N ALA A 304 12.45 -1.97 2.97
CA ALA A 304 13.78 -1.91 3.60
C ALA A 304 13.77 -2.19 5.11
N LEU A 305 12.59 -2.21 5.76
CA LEU A 305 12.49 -2.39 7.22
C LEU A 305 12.94 -3.79 7.66
N GLY A 306 13.74 -3.84 8.72
CA GLY A 306 14.20 -5.10 9.32
C GLY A 306 15.09 -5.95 8.40
N LYS A 307 15.77 -5.34 7.43
CA LYS A 307 16.67 -5.99 6.49
C LYS A 307 18.12 -5.92 6.96
N ASP A 308 18.90 -6.94 6.59
CA ASP A 308 20.36 -6.91 6.79
C ASP A 308 21.02 -5.91 5.82
N ASP A 309 20.41 -5.69 4.67
CA ASP A 309 20.87 -4.78 3.63
C ASP A 309 19.72 -3.89 3.11
N PRO A 310 19.30 -2.88 3.89
CA PRO A 310 18.16 -2.03 3.54
C PRO A 310 18.32 -1.32 2.20
N VAL A 311 19.52 -0.82 1.91
CA VAL A 311 19.82 -0.08 0.66
C VAL A 311 19.74 -0.99 -0.57
N GLY A 312 20.30 -2.20 -0.46
CA GLY A 312 20.26 -3.18 -1.54
C GLY A 312 18.86 -3.71 -1.80
N ASP A 313 18.11 -4.05 -0.74
CA ASP A 313 16.76 -4.57 -0.86
C ASP A 313 15.80 -3.51 -1.44
N ALA A 314 15.92 -2.25 -1.03
CA ALA A 314 15.19 -1.15 -1.66
C ALA A 314 15.51 -0.99 -3.16
N GLY A 315 16.76 -1.18 -3.54
CA GLY A 315 17.18 -1.15 -4.95
C GLY A 315 16.59 -2.28 -5.79
N GLU A 316 16.32 -3.45 -5.19
CA GLU A 316 15.62 -4.53 -5.88
C GLU A 316 14.15 -4.18 -6.18
N VAL A 317 13.48 -3.50 -5.25
CA VAL A 317 12.13 -2.97 -5.48
C VAL A 317 12.14 -1.93 -6.59
N LEU A 318 13.08 -0.97 -6.56
CA LEU A 318 13.24 0.04 -7.62
C LEU A 318 13.50 -0.60 -8.99
N ALA A 319 14.41 -1.57 -9.07
CA ALA A 319 14.72 -2.26 -10.33
C ALA A 319 13.50 -2.99 -10.92
N GLY A 320 12.59 -3.46 -10.08
CA GLY A 320 11.28 -3.98 -10.51
C GLY A 320 10.40 -2.89 -11.09
N PHE A 321 10.20 -1.82 -10.34
CA PHE A 321 9.32 -0.70 -10.67
C PHE A 321 9.70 -0.01 -11.98
N GLU A 322 10.97 0.34 -12.16
CA GLU A 322 11.45 1.00 -13.36
C GLU A 322 11.34 0.15 -14.64
N ALA A 323 11.07 -1.14 -14.50
CA ALA A 323 10.84 -2.00 -15.66
C ALA A 323 9.53 -1.69 -16.41
N THR A 324 8.56 -1.11 -15.70
CA THR A 324 7.22 -0.77 -16.21
C THR A 324 6.93 0.72 -16.11
N PHE A 325 7.46 1.39 -15.10
CA PHE A 325 7.30 2.83 -14.89
C PHE A 325 8.66 3.52 -14.67
N PRO A 326 9.38 3.90 -15.74
CA PRO A 326 10.69 4.55 -15.61
C PRO A 326 10.60 5.91 -14.93
N LEU A 327 11.53 6.18 -14.02
CA LEU A 327 11.70 7.48 -13.39
C LEU A 327 12.46 8.45 -14.33
N THR A 328 12.18 9.74 -14.20
CA THR A 328 13.04 10.79 -14.78
C THR A 328 14.35 10.88 -14.02
N ASP A 329 15.38 11.48 -14.64
CA ASP A 329 16.69 11.66 -13.98
C ASP A 329 16.59 12.49 -12.70
N VAL A 330 15.68 13.47 -12.67
CA VAL A 330 15.42 14.28 -11.48
C VAL A 330 14.78 13.43 -10.38
N GLU A 331 13.73 12.68 -10.70
CA GLU A 331 13.05 11.79 -9.74
C GLU A 331 14.01 10.75 -9.17
N ARG A 332 14.85 10.13 -10.02
CA ARG A 332 15.83 9.14 -9.58
C ARG A 332 16.87 9.75 -8.64
N ARG A 333 17.41 10.94 -8.99
CA ARG A 333 18.41 11.64 -8.16
C ARG A 333 17.89 12.00 -6.77
N LEU A 334 16.60 12.34 -6.64
CA LEU A 334 15.98 12.74 -5.37
C LEU A 334 15.51 11.54 -4.53
N LEU A 335 15.49 10.35 -5.11
CA LEU A 335 14.89 9.16 -4.51
C LEU A 335 15.49 8.78 -3.14
N PRO A 336 16.84 8.84 -2.89
CA PRO A 336 17.39 8.54 -1.57
C PRO A 336 16.82 9.46 -0.48
N THR A 337 16.71 10.76 -0.76
CA THR A 337 16.12 11.72 0.17
C THR A 337 14.63 11.49 0.37
N LEU A 338 13.87 11.11 -0.67
CA LEU A 338 12.44 10.81 -0.56
C LEU A 338 12.18 9.53 0.25
N VAL A 339 13.01 8.50 0.11
CA VAL A 339 12.95 7.28 0.95
C VAL A 339 13.22 7.63 2.41
N ALA A 340 14.27 8.40 2.69
CA ALA A 340 14.59 8.87 4.03
C ALA A 340 13.46 9.71 4.63
N ALA A 341 12.83 10.58 3.84
CA ALA A 341 11.68 11.39 4.24
C ALA A 341 10.48 10.52 4.68
N ARG A 342 10.17 9.43 3.95
CA ARG A 342 9.09 8.51 4.37
C ARG A 342 9.43 7.79 5.67
N LEU A 343 10.67 7.36 5.86
CA LEU A 343 11.12 6.73 7.11
C LEU A 343 10.98 7.68 8.29
N VAL A 344 11.42 8.95 8.14
CA VAL A 344 11.24 9.97 9.18
C VAL A 344 9.77 10.25 9.45
N CYS A 345 8.94 10.39 8.41
CA CYS A 345 7.50 10.58 8.55
C CYS A 345 6.87 9.45 9.39
N SER A 346 7.16 8.20 9.06
CA SER A 346 6.66 7.03 9.79
C SER A 346 7.11 7.03 11.25
N CYS A 347 8.41 7.28 11.48
CA CYS A 347 8.97 7.30 12.84
C CYS A 347 8.43 8.46 13.69
N ALA A 348 8.37 9.67 13.16
CA ALA A 348 7.92 10.84 13.92
C ALA A 348 6.41 10.77 14.21
N CYS A 349 5.59 10.43 13.21
CA CYS A 349 4.15 10.26 13.43
C CYS A 349 3.84 9.11 14.39
N GLY A 350 4.59 7.99 14.31
CA GLY A 350 4.45 6.88 15.24
C GLY A 350 4.80 7.25 16.67
N ALA A 351 5.89 8.01 16.89
CA ALA A 351 6.28 8.51 18.21
C ALA A 351 5.21 9.44 18.80
N TYR A 352 4.74 10.39 18.00
CA TYR A 352 3.65 11.30 18.40
C TYR A 352 2.36 10.55 18.74
N SER A 353 1.95 9.61 17.89
CA SER A 353 0.74 8.82 18.12
C SER A 353 0.84 7.96 19.38
N ALA A 354 2.02 7.36 19.65
CA ALA A 354 2.25 6.59 20.86
C ALA A 354 2.23 7.45 22.13
N ALA A 355 2.73 8.68 22.06
CA ALA A 355 2.65 9.63 23.16
C ALA A 355 1.19 10.04 23.48
N MET A 356 0.33 10.12 22.44
CA MET A 356 -1.09 10.45 22.58
C MET A 356 -1.96 9.26 22.98
N ASP A 357 -1.53 8.03 22.71
CA ASP A 357 -2.25 6.78 22.98
C ASP A 357 -1.30 5.72 23.55
N PRO A 358 -0.89 5.87 24.83
CA PRO A 358 0.08 4.97 25.46
C PRO A 358 -0.39 3.50 25.54
N ASP A 359 -1.69 3.27 25.64
CA ASP A 359 -2.26 1.90 25.71
C ASP A 359 -2.04 1.11 24.42
N ASN A 360 -1.90 1.81 23.27
CA ASN A 360 -1.66 1.24 21.96
C ASN A 360 -0.20 1.44 21.48
N ALA A 361 0.66 1.98 22.32
CA ALA A 361 2.04 2.34 21.95
C ALA A 361 2.82 1.15 21.36
N ALA A 362 2.62 -0.07 21.88
CA ALA A 362 3.30 -1.26 21.37
C ALA A 362 3.05 -1.50 19.86
N TYR A 363 1.83 -1.26 19.39
CA TYR A 363 1.47 -1.37 17.97
C TYR A 363 2.00 -0.16 17.17
N LEU A 364 1.81 1.05 17.69
CA LEU A 364 2.18 2.29 17.01
C LEU A 364 3.70 2.45 16.82
N LEU A 365 4.50 1.75 17.66
CA LEU A 365 5.97 1.77 17.61
C LEU A 365 6.58 0.57 16.87
N LEU A 366 5.78 -0.32 16.27
CA LEU A 366 6.29 -1.51 15.56
C LEU A 366 7.32 -1.17 14.49
N THR A 367 7.12 -0.09 13.76
CA THR A 367 8.02 0.36 12.69
C THR A 367 9.20 1.20 13.19
N GLN A 368 9.20 1.64 14.45
CA GLN A 368 10.18 2.59 15.00
C GLN A 368 11.61 2.03 14.96
N ARG A 369 11.85 0.90 15.63
CA ARG A 369 13.17 0.31 15.71
C ARG A 369 13.75 -0.06 14.34
N PRO A 370 13.04 -0.80 13.47
CA PRO A 370 13.52 -1.10 12.13
C PRO A 370 13.59 0.16 11.24
N GLY A 371 12.70 1.14 11.45
CA GLY A 371 12.71 2.41 10.70
C GLY A 371 13.96 3.24 10.94
N TRP A 372 14.34 3.45 12.20
CA TRP A 372 15.58 4.15 12.53
C TRP A 372 16.83 3.40 12.07
N ALA A 373 16.83 2.07 12.13
CA ALA A 373 17.95 1.27 11.64
C ALA A 373 18.10 1.40 10.11
N ALA A 374 17.00 1.29 9.37
CA ALA A 374 17.00 1.49 7.92
C ALA A 374 17.45 2.91 7.54
N LEU A 375 16.92 3.94 8.23
CA LEU A 375 17.29 5.33 7.97
C LEU A 375 18.78 5.57 8.17
N ARG A 376 19.38 5.02 9.25
CA ARG A 376 20.84 5.11 9.45
C ARG A 376 21.58 4.45 8.30
N ALA A 377 21.18 3.27 7.86
CA ALA A 377 21.84 2.58 6.75
C ALA A 377 21.82 3.41 5.45
N PHE A 378 20.71 4.10 5.14
CA PHE A 378 20.66 5.02 4.00
C PHE A 378 21.56 6.23 4.18
N ARG A 379 21.58 6.82 5.37
CA ARG A 379 22.44 8.00 5.67
C ARG A 379 23.92 7.66 5.67
N ASP A 380 24.29 6.52 6.25
CA ASP A 380 25.69 6.05 6.30
C ASP A 380 26.22 5.71 4.91
N ALA A 381 25.37 5.16 4.03
CA ALA A 381 25.72 4.92 2.64
C ALA A 381 25.94 6.23 1.86
N GLY A 382 25.09 7.22 2.08
CA GLY A 382 25.04 8.46 1.32
C GLY A 382 24.29 8.34 -0.01
N ASP A 383 23.80 9.48 -0.51
CA ASP A 383 22.93 9.52 -1.70
C ASP A 383 23.61 8.94 -2.94
N ASP A 384 24.85 9.34 -3.21
CA ASP A 384 25.60 8.91 -4.41
C ASP A 384 25.84 7.40 -4.42
N ALA A 385 26.23 6.81 -3.29
CA ALA A 385 26.45 5.37 -3.21
C ALA A 385 25.14 4.57 -3.29
N CYS A 386 24.02 5.09 -2.78
CA CYS A 386 22.71 4.52 -3.01
C CYS A 386 22.38 4.48 -4.50
N LEU A 387 22.56 5.60 -5.21
CA LEU A 387 22.27 5.73 -6.63
C LEU A 387 23.15 4.82 -7.50
N GLU A 388 24.47 4.79 -7.25
CA GLU A 388 25.41 3.90 -7.94
C GLU A 388 25.02 2.43 -7.75
N ARG A 389 24.68 2.04 -6.53
CA ARG A 389 24.27 0.68 -6.22
C ARG A 389 23.00 0.28 -6.95
N TRP A 390 21.98 1.15 -6.97
CA TRP A 390 20.72 0.91 -7.63
C TRP A 390 20.88 0.85 -9.17
N ALA A 391 21.70 1.71 -9.76
CA ALA A 391 22.05 1.65 -11.17
C ALA A 391 22.70 0.30 -11.54
N GLY A 392 23.66 -0.17 -10.76
CA GLY A 392 24.30 -1.47 -10.97
C GLY A 392 23.35 -2.67 -10.81
N GLN A 393 22.27 -2.56 -10.03
CA GLN A 393 21.23 -3.60 -9.95
C GLN A 393 20.34 -3.63 -11.19
N ALA A 394 19.99 -2.47 -11.75
CA ALA A 394 19.25 -2.36 -13.00
C ALA A 394 20.03 -2.93 -14.20
N GLU A 395 21.33 -2.64 -14.31
CA GLU A 395 22.20 -3.16 -15.36
C GLU A 395 22.33 -4.69 -15.31
N ARG A 396 22.56 -5.28 -14.14
CA ARG A 396 22.61 -6.75 -13.97
C ARG A 396 21.33 -7.43 -14.43
N LYS A 397 20.17 -6.77 -14.21
CA LYS A 397 18.88 -7.28 -14.66
C LYS A 397 18.79 -7.31 -16.19
N GLU A 398 19.21 -6.24 -16.85
CA GLU A 398 19.17 -6.17 -18.32
C GLU A 398 20.12 -7.19 -18.97
N GLU A 399 21.30 -7.37 -18.42
CA GLU A 399 22.24 -8.39 -18.85
C GLU A 399 21.65 -9.80 -18.68
N THR A 400 21.05 -10.11 -17.53
CA THR A 400 20.39 -11.40 -17.30
C THR A 400 19.24 -11.62 -18.27
N ARG A 401 18.41 -10.63 -18.55
CA ARG A 401 17.34 -10.70 -19.55
C ARG A 401 17.90 -10.97 -20.96
N ARG A 402 18.98 -10.31 -21.31
CA ARG A 402 19.66 -10.48 -22.62
C ARG A 402 20.21 -11.90 -22.77
N LEU A 403 20.82 -12.45 -21.73
CA LEU A 403 21.29 -13.84 -21.69
C LEU A 403 20.14 -14.85 -21.81
N LEU A 404 19.06 -14.67 -21.06
CA LEU A 404 17.88 -15.54 -21.13
C LEU A 404 17.20 -15.50 -22.51
N ARG A 405 17.12 -14.34 -23.15
CA ARG A 405 16.63 -14.23 -24.54
C ARG A 405 17.52 -15.03 -25.50
N LYS A 406 18.85 -14.91 -25.37
CA LYS A 406 19.79 -15.67 -26.18
C LYS A 406 19.63 -17.18 -26.01
N VAL A 407 19.48 -17.64 -24.74
CA VAL A 407 19.27 -19.06 -24.45
C VAL A 407 17.94 -19.56 -25.01
N LYS A 408 16.85 -18.80 -24.87
CA LYS A 408 15.54 -19.16 -25.45
C LYS A 408 15.58 -19.22 -26.96
N MET A 409 16.24 -18.27 -27.63
CA MET A 409 16.41 -18.30 -29.11
C MET A 409 17.25 -19.49 -29.57
N SER A 410 18.34 -19.81 -28.85
CA SER A 410 19.17 -20.98 -29.13
C SER A 410 18.40 -22.31 -29.00
N ALA A 411 17.62 -22.44 -27.90
CA ALA A 411 16.78 -23.63 -27.67
C ALA A 411 15.66 -23.77 -28.71
N GLN A 412 15.10 -22.65 -29.16
CA GLN A 412 14.08 -22.65 -30.23
C GLN A 412 14.67 -23.01 -31.58
N SER A 413 15.89 -22.53 -31.89
CA SER A 413 16.63 -22.89 -33.10
C SER A 413 17.00 -24.39 -33.13
N GLN A 414 17.41 -24.94 -31.97
CA GLN A 414 17.70 -26.38 -31.87
C GLN A 414 16.43 -27.23 -32.04
N ARG A 415 15.27 -26.80 -31.52
CA ARG A 415 13.98 -27.51 -31.72
C ARG A 415 13.52 -27.48 -33.18
N ILE A 416 13.79 -26.40 -33.92
CA ILE A 416 13.49 -26.31 -35.35
C ILE A 416 14.40 -27.23 -36.13
N GLN A 417 15.69 -27.31 -35.77
CA GLN A 417 16.68 -28.19 -36.45
C GLN A 417 16.34 -29.67 -36.26
N THR A 418 15.91 -30.08 -35.05
CA THR A 418 15.50 -31.47 -34.79
C THR A 418 14.19 -31.87 -35.48
N HIS A 419 13.32 -30.93 -35.84
CA HIS A 419 12.12 -31.22 -36.62
C HIS A 419 12.36 -31.31 -38.13
N VAL A 420 13.46 -30.72 -38.64
CA VAL A 420 13.85 -30.78 -40.06
C VAL A 420 14.58 -32.09 -40.39
N ASP A 421 15.28 -32.69 -39.41
CA ASP A 421 16.04 -33.94 -39.61
C ASP A 421 15.19 -35.22 -39.56
N TRP A 422 13.90 -35.20 -39.21
CA TRP A 422 12.99 -36.34 -39.25
C TRP A 422 12.12 -36.40 -40.51
N GLY A 423 12.39 -35.55 -41.51
CA GLY A 423 11.66 -35.46 -42.78
C GLY A 423 12.44 -35.91 -44.02
N ARG A 424 13.49 -36.75 -43.85
CA ARG A 424 14.21 -37.41 -44.98
C ARG A 424 14.20 -38.90 -44.84
#